data_9f46bd3d33e130177710e437e1c7ac04
#
_entry.id   9f46bd3d33e130177710e437e1c7ac04
#
_cell.length_a   1.000
_cell.length_b   1.000
_cell.length_c   1.000
_cell.angle_alpha   90.00
_cell.angle_beta   90.00
_cell.angle_gamma   90.00
#
_symmetry.space_group_name_H-M   'P 1'
#
loop_
_entity.id
_entity.type
_entity.pdbx_description
1 polymer ?
#
loop_
_entity_poly.entity_id
_entity_poly.type
_entity_poly.pdbx_seq_one_letter_code
_entity_poly.pdbx_strand_id
1 'polypeptide(L)'
;GVNIGRDNMSFLITDLHNNIVKEEILNDFELQDRPQCLEKICSNIAHFIDTCGVERAKILGAGVSVSGRVNPTTGRSYRYFTSSEQSLRDMIEQRIGIRVLLENDTRARCYAEYTNSKSKDETDVLYLHLGRGLAIGIVMNGKLYYGKSGFAGEFGHIPFFDNEIICSCGKKGCLETEVSGIAIEQKFGRLISQGVNTILREKYNKHEAIHVDEIIDAAKHDDNLSIELIEEVGEKAGKAVAFHPETVIVGGELAEAGDYLMLPLKSATNKYSLNLVYKDTKFRLSKMGKTASAWGAAMLIRNQVLGLC
;
A
#
# COMPACT_ATOMS: atom_id res chain seq x y z
N GLY A 1 -14.90 -2.60 6.72
CA GLY A 1 -13.48 -2.47 6.36
C GLY A 1 -12.84 -1.30 7.07
N VAL A 2 -11.69 -1.53 7.62
CA VAL A 2 -10.88 -0.50 8.30
C VAL A 2 -9.46 -0.58 7.76
N ASN A 3 -8.87 0.56 7.43
CA ASN A 3 -7.43 0.66 7.20
C ASN A 3 -6.80 1.52 8.29
N ILE A 4 -5.81 0.97 8.96
CA ILE A 4 -4.96 1.67 9.91
C ILE A 4 -3.67 2.03 9.17
N GLY A 5 -3.70 3.16 8.48
CA GLY A 5 -2.54 3.74 7.81
C GLY A 5 -1.58 4.36 8.82
N ARG A 6 -0.45 4.84 8.33
CA ARG A 6 0.55 5.50 9.18
C ARG A 6 0.06 6.86 9.68
N ASP A 7 -0.50 7.66 8.79
CA ASP A 7 -0.85 9.06 9.03
C ASP A 7 -2.37 9.32 8.89
N ASN A 8 -3.17 8.26 8.73
CA ASN A 8 -4.62 8.33 8.62
C ASN A 8 -5.28 6.99 8.97
N MET A 9 -6.58 7.01 9.21
CA MET A 9 -7.41 5.82 9.20
C MET A 9 -8.52 6.00 8.15
N SER A 10 -8.88 4.92 7.46
CA SER A 10 -10.05 4.93 6.58
C SER A 10 -11.00 3.78 6.94
N PHE A 11 -12.27 4.08 6.84
CA PHE A 11 -13.36 3.20 7.23
C PHE A 11 -14.35 3.10 6.09
N LEU A 12 -14.95 1.93 5.94
CA LEU A 12 -16.12 1.77 5.10
C LEU A 12 -17.00 0.61 5.62
N ILE A 13 -18.25 0.68 5.37
CA ILE A 13 -19.18 -0.43 5.58
C ILE A 13 -19.85 -0.75 4.26
N THR A 14 -19.93 -2.04 3.94
CA THR A 14 -20.60 -2.55 2.74
C THR A 14 -21.70 -3.52 3.11
N ASP A 15 -22.71 -3.62 2.24
CA ASP A 15 -23.65 -4.72 2.27
C ASP A 15 -23.05 -6.01 1.64
N LEU A 16 -23.82 -7.09 1.65
CA LEU A 16 -23.41 -8.36 1.06
C LEU A 16 -23.30 -8.33 -0.47
N HIS A 17 -23.84 -7.31 -1.14
CA HIS A 17 -23.74 -7.08 -2.58
C HIS A 17 -22.56 -6.18 -2.96
N ASN A 18 -21.73 -5.79 -1.97
CA ASN A 18 -20.59 -4.88 -2.10
C ASN A 18 -20.98 -3.41 -2.36
N ASN A 19 -22.21 -3.01 -2.08
CA ASN A 19 -22.56 -1.59 -2.12
C ASN A 19 -21.99 -0.91 -0.87
N ILE A 20 -21.33 0.22 -1.06
CA ILE A 20 -20.85 1.06 0.05
C ILE A 20 -22.06 1.74 0.69
N VAL A 21 -22.27 1.50 1.98
CA VAL A 21 -23.31 2.15 2.79
C VAL A 21 -22.79 3.47 3.36
N LYS A 22 -21.57 3.46 3.89
CA LYS A 22 -20.86 4.64 4.40
C LYS A 22 -19.35 4.46 4.24
N GLU A 23 -18.65 5.55 3.99
CA GLU A 23 -17.19 5.61 4.07
C GLU A 23 -16.76 6.89 4.80
N GLU A 24 -15.58 6.85 5.42
CA GLU A 24 -15.00 7.96 6.17
C GLU A 24 -13.48 7.87 6.18
N ILE A 25 -12.80 9.00 6.13
CA ILE A 25 -11.34 9.11 6.26
C ILE A 25 -11.03 10.05 7.41
N LEU A 26 -10.27 9.57 8.37
CA LEU A 26 -9.74 10.34 9.51
C LEU A 26 -8.28 10.69 9.24
N ASN A 27 -8.00 11.94 8.92
CA ASN A 27 -6.64 12.42 8.60
C ASN A 27 -5.85 12.85 9.85
N ASP A 28 -6.51 13.10 10.98
CA ASP A 28 -5.85 13.44 12.26
C ASP A 28 -5.54 12.18 13.07
N PHE A 29 -4.67 11.36 12.52
CA PHE A 29 -4.23 10.11 13.14
C PHE A 29 -2.76 9.83 12.78
N GLU A 30 -2.00 9.37 13.76
CA GLU A 30 -0.64 8.86 13.59
C GLU A 30 -0.51 7.50 14.26
N LEU A 31 -0.09 6.49 13.50
CA LEU A 31 0.12 5.14 14.00
C LEU A 31 1.43 5.05 14.79
N GLN A 32 1.31 4.80 16.08
CA GLN A 32 2.44 4.66 17.00
C GLN A 32 2.36 3.32 17.75
N ASP A 33 3.53 2.75 18.07
CA ASP A 33 3.63 1.51 18.87
C ASP A 33 3.48 1.80 20.37
N ARG A 34 2.29 2.23 20.78
CA ARG A 34 1.94 2.62 22.16
C ARG A 34 0.53 2.14 22.52
N PRO A 35 0.29 1.73 23.79
CA PRO A 35 -1.05 1.30 24.23
C PRO A 35 -2.15 2.34 23.97
N GLN A 36 -1.86 3.63 24.17
CA GLN A 36 -2.82 4.71 23.96
C GLN A 36 -3.23 4.81 22.47
N CYS A 37 -2.32 4.50 21.55
CA CYS A 37 -2.65 4.47 20.13
C CYS A 37 -3.62 3.33 19.81
N LEU A 38 -3.45 2.15 20.42
CA LEU A 38 -4.40 1.05 20.26
C LEU A 38 -5.80 1.40 20.80
N GLU A 39 -5.87 2.10 21.93
CA GLU A 39 -7.13 2.60 22.48
C GLU A 39 -7.80 3.60 21.52
N LYS A 40 -7.02 4.55 20.96
CA LYS A 40 -7.53 5.51 19.95
C LYS A 40 -8.03 4.78 18.70
N ILE A 41 -7.31 3.75 18.21
CA ILE A 41 -7.74 2.91 17.07
C ILE A 41 -9.10 2.26 17.37
N CYS A 42 -9.22 1.58 18.51
CA CYS A 42 -10.44 0.87 18.87
C CYS A 42 -11.61 1.83 19.11
N SER A 43 -11.36 3.00 19.72
CA SER A 43 -12.36 4.05 19.91
C SER A 43 -12.88 4.59 18.58
N ASN A 44 -11.98 4.86 17.62
CA ASN A 44 -12.37 5.34 16.30
C ASN A 44 -13.19 4.29 15.53
N ILE A 45 -12.79 3.01 15.61
CA ILE A 45 -13.57 1.91 15.00
C ILE A 45 -14.96 1.81 15.64
N ALA A 46 -15.04 1.87 16.97
CA ALA A 46 -16.33 1.83 17.69
C ALA A 46 -17.22 3.01 17.32
N HIS A 47 -16.64 4.22 17.29
CA HIS A 47 -17.36 5.42 16.87
C HIS A 47 -17.92 5.32 15.45
N PHE A 48 -17.13 4.83 14.49
CA PHE A 48 -17.60 4.59 13.12
C PHE A 48 -18.73 3.57 13.08
N ILE A 49 -18.63 2.46 13.83
CA ILE A 49 -19.67 1.44 13.95
C ILE A 49 -20.97 2.05 14.49
N ASP A 50 -20.90 2.86 15.53
CA ASP A 50 -22.07 3.45 16.19
C ASP A 50 -22.72 4.56 15.35
N THR A 51 -21.97 5.17 14.42
CA THR A 51 -22.43 6.28 13.56
C THR A 51 -22.69 5.88 12.10
N CYS A 52 -22.42 4.62 11.72
CA CYS A 52 -22.56 4.18 10.32
C CYS A 52 -24.00 4.02 9.81
N GLY A 53 -25.00 4.12 10.70
CA GLY A 53 -26.41 3.98 10.35
C GLY A 53 -26.88 2.52 10.21
N VAL A 54 -26.03 1.54 10.55
CA VAL A 54 -26.36 0.11 10.55
C VAL A 54 -26.40 -0.40 11.98
N GLU A 55 -27.45 -1.12 12.33
CA GLU A 55 -27.55 -1.76 13.63
C GLU A 55 -26.35 -2.68 13.89
N ARG A 56 -25.70 -2.54 15.03
CA ARG A 56 -24.49 -3.30 15.39
C ARG A 56 -24.66 -4.81 15.24
N ALA A 57 -25.84 -5.33 15.59
CA ALA A 57 -26.18 -6.75 15.48
C ALA A 57 -26.21 -7.27 14.03
N LYS A 58 -26.31 -6.39 13.04
CA LYS A 58 -26.29 -6.73 11.61
C LYS A 58 -24.89 -6.71 11.03
N ILE A 59 -23.88 -6.26 11.77
CA ILE A 59 -22.48 -6.22 11.32
C ILE A 59 -21.86 -7.60 11.54
N LEU A 60 -21.53 -8.28 10.45
CA LEU A 60 -21.08 -9.68 10.47
C LEU A 60 -19.60 -9.82 10.86
N GLY A 61 -18.79 -8.78 10.67
CA GLY A 61 -17.38 -8.77 10.99
C GLY A 61 -16.68 -7.50 10.53
N ALA A 62 -15.47 -7.30 11.01
CA ALA A 62 -14.60 -6.20 10.65
C ALA A 62 -13.30 -6.73 10.02
N GLY A 63 -13.05 -6.39 8.77
CA GLY A 63 -11.74 -6.56 8.15
C GLY A 63 -10.87 -5.35 8.49
N VAL A 64 -9.72 -5.58 9.12
CA VAL A 64 -8.79 -4.53 9.53
C VAL A 64 -7.47 -4.74 8.80
N SER A 65 -7.06 -3.77 8.01
CA SER A 65 -5.72 -3.73 7.42
C SER A 65 -4.82 -2.77 8.18
N VAL A 66 -3.55 -3.13 8.30
CA VAL A 66 -2.55 -2.31 8.98
C VAL A 66 -1.24 -2.31 8.21
N SER A 67 -0.55 -1.18 8.24
CA SER A 67 0.78 -1.05 7.62
C SER A 67 1.83 -1.93 8.31
N GLY A 68 2.74 -2.47 7.51
CA GLY A 68 3.85 -3.33 7.97
C GLY A 68 3.52 -4.81 7.92
N ARG A 69 4.39 -5.62 8.49
CA ARG A 69 4.32 -7.09 8.40
C ARG A 69 3.23 -7.67 9.27
N VAL A 70 2.34 -8.44 8.67
CA VAL A 70 1.19 -9.08 9.33
C VAL A 70 1.13 -10.56 8.96
N ASN A 71 0.93 -11.39 9.97
CA ASN A 71 0.51 -12.78 9.77
C ASN A 71 -1.02 -12.88 9.99
N PRO A 72 -1.81 -13.02 8.94
CA PRO A 72 -3.27 -13.02 9.06
C PRO A 72 -3.80 -14.26 9.78
N THR A 73 -3.09 -15.40 9.71
CA THR A 73 -3.48 -16.63 10.41
C THR A 73 -3.42 -16.46 11.92
N THR A 74 -2.31 -15.92 12.43
CA THR A 74 -2.12 -15.70 13.87
C THR A 74 -2.72 -14.39 14.35
N GLY A 75 -3.08 -13.47 13.45
CA GLY A 75 -3.56 -12.13 13.78
C GLY A 75 -2.49 -11.22 14.40
N ARG A 76 -1.21 -11.52 14.19
CA ARG A 76 -0.08 -10.75 14.75
C ARG A 76 0.46 -9.73 13.76
N SER A 77 0.71 -8.51 14.27
CA SER A 77 1.58 -7.53 13.61
C SER A 77 3.01 -7.72 14.13
N TYR A 78 3.99 -7.56 13.23
CA TYR A 78 5.43 -7.65 13.56
C TYR A 78 6.13 -6.29 13.49
N ARG A 79 5.36 -5.22 13.46
CA ARG A 79 5.88 -3.86 13.48
C ARG A 79 5.27 -3.02 14.61
N TYR A 80 3.99 -3.19 14.88
CA TYR A 80 3.25 -2.43 15.89
C TYR A 80 2.61 -3.36 16.90
N PHE A 81 2.55 -2.95 18.16
CA PHE A 81 1.95 -3.68 19.28
C PHE A 81 2.59 -5.06 19.52
N THR A 82 3.92 -5.13 19.29
CA THR A 82 4.68 -6.39 19.36
C THR A 82 4.98 -6.84 20.76
N SER A 83 4.90 -5.95 21.76
CA SER A 83 5.18 -6.24 23.18
C SER A 83 4.07 -7.06 23.87
N SER A 84 2.90 -7.19 23.25
CA SER A 84 1.79 -7.95 23.81
C SER A 84 1.89 -9.44 23.46
N GLU A 85 1.56 -10.30 24.42
CA GLU A 85 1.37 -11.73 24.15
C GLU A 85 0.13 -12.02 23.30
N GLN A 86 -0.91 -11.19 23.43
CA GLN A 86 -2.10 -11.23 22.59
C GLN A 86 -1.79 -10.75 21.18
N SER A 87 -2.49 -11.33 20.19
CA SER A 87 -2.43 -10.83 18.82
C SER A 87 -3.15 -9.48 18.68
N LEU A 88 -2.71 -8.65 17.73
CA LEU A 88 -3.38 -7.38 17.44
C LEU A 88 -4.85 -7.59 17.04
N ARG A 89 -5.13 -8.66 16.29
CA ARG A 89 -6.50 -9.06 15.97
C ARG A 89 -7.35 -9.24 17.22
N ASP A 90 -6.88 -10.06 18.16
CA ASP A 90 -7.65 -10.42 19.35
C ASP A 90 -7.81 -9.22 20.28
N MET A 91 -6.78 -8.36 20.35
CA MET A 91 -6.88 -7.10 21.12
C MET A 91 -7.93 -6.14 20.56
N ILE A 92 -8.07 -6.02 19.24
CA ILE A 92 -9.09 -5.19 18.59
C ILE A 92 -10.47 -5.86 18.76
N GLU A 93 -10.58 -7.15 18.45
CA GLU A 93 -11.83 -7.92 18.53
C GLU A 93 -12.48 -7.82 19.92
N GLN A 94 -11.70 -8.00 21.00
CA GLN A 94 -12.18 -7.88 22.38
C GLN A 94 -12.72 -6.49 22.70
N ARG A 95 -12.09 -5.42 22.17
CA ARG A 95 -12.51 -4.04 22.46
C ARG A 95 -13.72 -3.60 21.67
N ILE A 96 -13.81 -4.01 20.41
CA ILE A 96 -14.94 -3.61 19.57
C ILE A 96 -16.13 -4.60 19.66
N GLY A 97 -15.92 -5.81 20.19
CA GLY A 97 -16.96 -6.83 20.33
C GLY A 97 -17.54 -7.35 19.01
N ILE A 98 -16.78 -7.29 17.93
CA ILE A 98 -17.14 -7.78 16.59
C ILE A 98 -15.96 -8.59 16.06
N ARG A 99 -16.23 -9.74 15.42
CA ARG A 99 -15.22 -10.59 14.80
C ARG A 99 -14.28 -9.81 13.89
N VAL A 100 -12.97 -10.00 14.06
CA VAL A 100 -11.93 -9.28 13.30
C VAL A 100 -11.11 -10.23 12.44
N LEU A 101 -10.87 -9.85 11.19
CA LEU A 101 -9.79 -10.35 10.35
C LEU A 101 -8.71 -9.27 10.27
N LEU A 102 -7.44 -9.63 10.52
CA LEU A 102 -6.31 -8.71 10.38
C LEU A 102 -5.52 -9.02 9.11
N GLU A 103 -5.21 -7.98 8.34
CA GLU A 103 -4.47 -8.13 7.08
C GLU A 103 -3.38 -7.03 6.93
N ASN A 104 -2.43 -7.25 6.01
CA ASN A 104 -1.50 -6.22 5.57
C ASN A 104 -2.20 -5.27 4.57
N ASP A 105 -1.89 -3.98 4.63
CA ASP A 105 -2.49 -2.93 3.82
C ASP A 105 -2.28 -3.13 2.31
N THR A 106 -1.07 -3.51 1.88
CA THR A 106 -0.77 -3.75 0.46
C THR A 106 -1.47 -4.99 -0.08
N ARG A 107 -1.55 -6.07 0.71
CA ARG A 107 -2.33 -7.26 0.30
C ARG A 107 -3.81 -6.97 0.25
N ALA A 108 -4.34 -6.20 1.19
CA ALA A 108 -5.73 -5.75 1.14
C ALA A 108 -6.01 -4.91 -0.12
N ARG A 109 -5.13 -3.97 -0.48
CA ARG A 109 -5.22 -3.19 -1.74
C ARG A 109 -5.18 -4.09 -2.97
N CYS A 110 -4.26 -5.05 -2.99
CA CYS A 110 -4.18 -6.03 -4.07
C CYS A 110 -5.49 -6.79 -4.24
N TYR A 111 -6.07 -7.25 -3.15
CA TYR A 111 -7.34 -7.96 -3.16
C TYR A 111 -8.51 -7.08 -3.60
N ALA A 112 -8.51 -5.82 -3.19
CA ALA A 112 -9.50 -4.83 -3.64
C ALA A 112 -9.46 -4.65 -5.17
N GLU A 113 -8.28 -4.41 -5.72
CA GLU A 113 -8.08 -4.24 -7.17
C GLU A 113 -8.43 -5.50 -7.95
N TYR A 114 -8.09 -6.67 -7.44
CA TYR A 114 -8.43 -7.95 -8.02
C TYR A 114 -9.94 -8.17 -8.05
N THR A 115 -10.63 -8.01 -6.92
CA THR A 115 -12.08 -8.26 -6.82
C THR A 115 -12.93 -7.22 -7.53
N ASN A 116 -12.40 -5.99 -7.72
CA ASN A 116 -13.07 -4.92 -8.45
C ASN A 116 -12.71 -4.90 -9.95
N SER A 117 -11.82 -5.78 -10.41
CA SER A 117 -11.51 -5.91 -11.84
C SER A 117 -12.74 -6.38 -12.60
N LYS A 118 -13.02 -5.72 -13.74
CA LYS A 118 -14.10 -6.14 -14.65
C LYS A 118 -13.75 -7.40 -15.44
N SER A 119 -12.48 -7.78 -15.51
CA SER A 119 -12.01 -9.00 -16.17
C SER A 119 -12.12 -10.14 -15.17
N LYS A 120 -13.17 -10.96 -15.30
CA LYS A 120 -13.37 -12.16 -14.50
C LYS A 120 -12.37 -13.27 -14.81
N ASP A 121 -11.58 -13.11 -15.87
CA ASP A 121 -10.65 -14.11 -16.38
C ASP A 121 -9.21 -13.90 -15.85
N GLU A 122 -8.93 -12.76 -15.20
CA GLU A 122 -7.63 -12.51 -14.59
C GLU A 122 -7.49 -13.33 -13.29
N THR A 123 -6.54 -14.26 -13.26
CA THR A 123 -6.27 -15.10 -12.08
C THR A 123 -4.93 -14.82 -11.42
N ASP A 124 -3.99 -14.20 -12.15
CA ASP A 124 -2.64 -13.93 -11.71
C ASP A 124 -2.33 -12.43 -11.77
N VAL A 125 -2.38 -11.77 -10.62
CA VAL A 125 -2.23 -10.32 -10.49
C VAL A 125 -1.09 -9.98 -9.55
N LEU A 126 -0.21 -9.08 -9.99
CA LEU A 126 0.79 -8.42 -9.15
C LEU A 126 0.35 -6.97 -8.89
N TYR A 127 0.11 -6.62 -7.64
CA TYR A 127 -0.09 -5.25 -7.22
C TYR A 127 1.22 -4.67 -6.71
N LEU A 128 1.77 -3.70 -7.43
CA LEU A 128 2.99 -2.98 -7.07
C LEU A 128 2.59 -1.68 -6.35
N HIS A 129 2.87 -1.61 -5.06
CA HIS A 129 2.60 -0.43 -4.25
C HIS A 129 3.85 0.46 -4.20
N LEU A 130 3.82 1.56 -4.93
CA LEU A 130 4.84 2.61 -4.94
C LEU A 130 4.32 3.80 -4.13
N GLY A 131 4.44 3.69 -2.82
CA GLY A 131 4.05 4.72 -1.88
C GLY A 131 5.25 5.26 -1.12
N ARG A 132 5.04 5.65 0.14
CA ARG A 132 6.12 6.03 1.06
C ARG A 132 7.22 4.96 1.12
N GLY A 133 6.85 3.67 1.14
CA GLY A 133 7.71 2.51 0.96
C GLY A 133 7.37 1.76 -0.34
N LEU A 134 7.97 0.57 -0.48
CA LEU A 134 7.76 -0.33 -1.60
C LEU A 134 7.28 -1.69 -1.11
N ALA A 135 6.15 -2.15 -1.62
CA ALA A 135 5.64 -3.48 -1.34
C ALA A 135 4.90 -4.07 -2.54
N ILE A 136 4.69 -5.38 -2.54
CA ILE A 136 3.82 -6.04 -3.53
C ILE A 136 2.75 -6.86 -2.84
N GLY A 137 1.58 -6.93 -3.49
CA GLY A 137 0.54 -7.93 -3.24
C GLY A 137 0.49 -8.88 -4.43
N ILE A 138 0.24 -10.15 -4.17
CA ILE A 138 0.24 -11.18 -5.19
C ILE A 138 -1.07 -11.97 -5.11
N VAL A 139 -1.78 -12.07 -6.23
CA VAL A 139 -2.85 -13.03 -6.44
C VAL A 139 -2.34 -14.08 -7.42
N MET A 140 -2.46 -15.36 -7.09
CA MET A 140 -2.10 -16.49 -7.91
C MET A 140 -3.27 -17.48 -7.94
N ASN A 141 -3.66 -17.91 -9.15
CA ASN A 141 -4.82 -18.80 -9.33
C ASN A 141 -6.07 -18.28 -8.57
N GLY A 142 -6.33 -16.98 -8.65
CA GLY A 142 -7.49 -16.34 -8.03
C GLY A 142 -7.42 -16.16 -6.51
N LYS A 143 -6.29 -16.46 -5.86
CA LYS A 143 -6.12 -16.39 -4.40
C LYS A 143 -4.94 -15.51 -4.01
N LEU A 144 -5.11 -14.74 -2.92
CA LEU A 144 -3.99 -14.01 -2.33
C LEU A 144 -2.88 -14.99 -1.90
N TYR A 145 -1.66 -14.67 -2.27
CA TYR A 145 -0.49 -15.43 -1.89
C TYR A 145 0.16 -14.85 -0.63
N TYR A 146 0.16 -15.63 0.43
CA TYR A 146 0.65 -15.22 1.75
C TYR A 146 2.09 -15.68 2.03
N GLY A 147 2.57 -16.69 1.33
CA GLY A 147 3.76 -17.43 1.75
C GLY A 147 3.50 -18.21 3.05
N LYS A 148 4.55 -18.82 3.60
CA LYS A 148 4.45 -19.69 4.79
C LYS A 148 3.90 -18.98 6.04
N SER A 149 4.30 -17.73 6.25
CA SER A 149 4.04 -17.00 7.52
C SER A 149 3.41 -15.62 7.29
N GLY A 150 2.82 -15.39 6.09
CA GLY A 150 2.21 -14.10 5.75
C GLY A 150 3.22 -13.02 5.34
N PHE A 151 4.44 -13.40 4.93
CA PHE A 151 5.49 -12.44 4.54
C PHE A 151 5.81 -12.45 3.05
N ALA A 152 4.95 -13.06 2.22
CA ALA A 152 5.06 -12.85 0.78
C ALA A 152 4.86 -11.37 0.44
N GLY A 153 5.64 -10.87 -0.50
CA GLY A 153 5.52 -9.47 -0.93
C GLY A 153 6.44 -8.48 -0.22
N GLU A 154 7.36 -8.91 0.65
CA GLU A 154 8.43 -8.08 1.24
C GLU A 154 9.50 -7.70 0.19
N PHE A 155 9.03 -7.35 -1.00
CA PHE A 155 9.81 -7.11 -2.21
C PHE A 155 10.76 -5.92 -2.08
N GLY A 156 10.33 -4.88 -1.37
CA GLY A 156 11.16 -3.69 -1.12
C GLY A 156 12.45 -4.00 -0.36
N HIS A 157 12.52 -5.13 0.36
CA HIS A 157 13.66 -5.51 1.18
C HIS A 157 14.62 -6.53 0.52
N ILE A 158 14.46 -6.76 -0.79
CA ILE A 158 15.43 -7.53 -1.57
C ILE A 158 16.66 -6.65 -1.81
N PRO A 159 17.89 -7.07 -1.48
CA PRO A 159 19.11 -6.38 -1.90
C PRO A 159 19.24 -6.45 -3.43
N PHE A 160 19.00 -5.32 -4.08
CA PHE A 160 18.89 -5.24 -5.54
C PHE A 160 19.97 -4.33 -6.15
N PHE A 161 20.38 -3.32 -5.38
CA PHE A 161 21.40 -2.35 -5.82
C PHE A 161 22.71 -2.58 -5.07
N ASP A 162 23.81 -2.40 -5.79
CA ASP A 162 25.15 -2.35 -5.21
C ASP A 162 25.43 -0.92 -4.72
N ASN A 163 24.82 -0.55 -3.59
CA ASN A 163 24.99 0.75 -2.94
C ASN A 163 25.05 0.59 -1.41
N GLU A 164 25.58 1.63 -0.74
CA GLU A 164 25.76 1.66 0.72
C GLU A 164 24.56 2.23 1.49
N ILE A 165 23.41 2.45 0.83
CA ILE A 165 22.24 3.02 1.47
C ILE A 165 21.62 2.00 2.42
N ILE A 166 21.54 2.36 3.72
CA ILE A 166 20.98 1.51 4.76
C ILE A 166 19.46 1.58 4.71
N CYS A 167 18.83 0.44 4.51
CA CYS A 167 17.38 0.28 4.58
C CYS A 167 16.89 0.21 6.04
N SER A 168 15.64 0.57 6.27
CA SER A 168 14.96 0.42 7.58
C SER A 168 14.99 -1.00 8.14
N CYS A 169 15.21 -2.02 7.29
CA CYS A 169 15.37 -3.41 7.70
C CYS A 169 16.81 -3.78 8.17
N GLY A 170 17.74 -2.83 8.15
CA GLY A 170 19.13 -3.00 8.55
C GLY A 170 20.08 -3.48 7.45
N LYS A 171 19.58 -3.83 6.27
CA LYS A 171 20.39 -4.24 5.11
C LYS A 171 20.76 -3.03 4.25
N LYS A 172 21.76 -3.20 3.38
CA LYS A 172 22.15 -2.22 2.36
C LYS A 172 21.60 -2.62 0.99
N GLY A 173 21.40 -1.63 0.10
CA GLY A 173 21.03 -1.85 -1.29
C GLY A 173 19.65 -2.44 -1.52
N CYS A 174 18.75 -2.37 -0.54
CA CYS A 174 17.37 -2.82 -0.73
C CYS A 174 16.67 -2.02 -1.83
N LEU A 175 15.79 -2.69 -2.58
CA LEU A 175 15.03 -2.05 -3.66
C LEU A 175 14.29 -0.78 -3.20
N GLU A 176 13.68 -0.82 -2.01
CA GLU A 176 12.96 0.32 -1.40
C GLU A 176 13.83 1.56 -1.22
N THR A 177 15.16 1.41 -1.03
CA THR A 177 16.06 2.56 -0.79
C THR A 177 16.21 3.46 -2.00
N GLU A 178 15.77 3.01 -3.17
CA GLU A 178 15.81 3.79 -4.42
C GLU A 178 14.48 3.83 -5.17
N VAL A 179 13.51 2.97 -4.76
CA VAL A 179 12.20 2.84 -5.42
C VAL A 179 11.11 3.03 -4.37
N SER A 180 11.01 4.24 -3.82
CA SER A 180 9.97 4.61 -2.85
C SER A 180 9.80 6.13 -2.76
N GLY A 181 8.69 6.59 -2.17
CA GLY A 181 8.46 8.01 -1.91
C GLY A 181 9.54 8.62 -1.01
N ILE A 182 9.97 7.91 0.04
CA ILE A 182 11.08 8.38 0.90
C ILE A 182 12.38 8.52 0.11
N ALA A 183 12.67 7.58 -0.77
CA ALA A 183 13.89 7.62 -1.59
C ALA A 183 13.90 8.84 -2.51
N ILE A 184 12.76 9.13 -3.15
CA ILE A 184 12.64 10.29 -4.04
C ILE A 184 12.75 11.61 -3.25
N GLU A 185 12.09 11.73 -2.09
CA GLU A 185 12.17 12.91 -1.21
C GLU A 185 13.61 13.18 -0.77
N GLN A 186 14.34 12.16 -0.33
CA GLN A 186 15.74 12.28 0.09
C GLN A 186 16.65 12.66 -1.07
N LYS A 187 16.47 12.06 -2.23
CA LYS A 187 17.26 12.36 -3.43
C LYS A 187 16.97 13.77 -3.94
N PHE A 188 15.71 14.18 -3.95
CA PHE A 188 15.28 15.52 -4.32
C PHE A 188 15.93 16.59 -3.45
N GLY A 189 15.85 16.46 -2.11
CA GLY A 189 16.49 17.39 -1.18
C GLY A 189 18.02 17.48 -1.36
N ARG A 190 18.69 16.35 -1.62
CA ARG A 190 20.13 16.32 -1.89
C ARG A 190 20.47 17.08 -3.17
N LEU A 191 19.74 16.89 -4.27
CA LEU A 191 20.01 17.56 -5.54
C LEU A 191 19.75 19.06 -5.47
N ILE A 192 18.71 19.50 -4.75
CA ILE A 192 18.49 20.92 -4.49
C ILE A 192 19.70 21.50 -3.71
N SER A 193 20.19 20.82 -2.68
CA SER A 193 21.35 21.29 -1.90
C SER A 193 22.62 21.45 -2.76
N GLN A 194 22.74 20.68 -3.84
CA GLN A 194 23.81 20.76 -4.84
C GLN A 194 23.60 21.85 -5.90
N GLY A 195 22.49 22.58 -5.84
CA GLY A 195 22.24 23.70 -6.73
C GLY A 195 21.31 23.39 -7.90
N VAL A 196 20.77 22.17 -8.03
CA VAL A 196 19.83 21.82 -9.11
C VAL A 196 18.57 22.70 -8.99
N ASN A 197 18.13 23.27 -10.11
CA ASN A 197 16.97 24.16 -10.14
C ASN A 197 15.65 23.39 -10.12
N THR A 198 14.65 23.92 -9.41
CA THR A 198 13.29 23.38 -9.31
C THR A 198 12.32 24.48 -8.88
N ILE A 199 11.04 24.34 -9.24
CA ILE A 199 9.98 25.25 -8.79
C ILE A 199 9.77 25.17 -7.26
N LEU A 200 10.21 24.10 -6.59
CA LEU A 200 10.11 23.91 -5.14
C LEU A 200 11.28 24.55 -4.35
N ARG A 201 12.20 25.25 -5.03
CA ARG A 201 13.39 25.89 -4.41
C ARG A 201 13.04 26.82 -3.28
N GLU A 202 11.99 27.63 -3.40
CA GLU A 202 11.60 28.59 -2.40
C GLU A 202 11.18 27.89 -1.09
N LYS A 203 10.41 26.81 -1.19
CA LYS A 203 10.00 25.98 -0.05
C LYS A 203 11.21 25.35 0.65
N TYR A 204 12.15 24.81 -0.11
CA TYR A 204 13.40 24.26 0.40
C TYR A 204 14.21 25.32 1.18
N ASN A 205 14.32 26.54 0.66
CA ASN A 205 15.05 27.63 1.30
C ASN A 205 14.42 28.09 2.63
N LYS A 206 13.10 27.87 2.79
CA LYS A 206 12.37 28.10 4.04
C LYS A 206 12.55 26.95 5.04
N HIS A 207 13.33 25.92 4.73
CA HIS A 207 13.50 24.70 5.52
C HIS A 207 12.21 23.91 5.76
N GLU A 208 11.23 24.06 4.87
CA GLU A 208 10.00 23.28 4.90
C GLU A 208 10.24 21.90 4.26
N ALA A 209 9.61 20.86 4.81
CA ALA A 209 9.69 19.52 4.24
C ALA A 209 9.01 19.49 2.86
N ILE A 210 9.64 18.82 1.90
CA ILE A 210 9.08 18.57 0.57
C ILE A 210 8.66 17.10 0.54
N HIS A 211 7.39 16.87 0.30
CA HIS A 211 6.80 15.53 0.25
C HIS A 211 6.57 15.05 -1.18
N VAL A 212 6.37 13.75 -1.32
CA VAL A 212 6.25 13.08 -2.63
C VAL A 212 5.08 13.61 -3.47
N ASP A 213 3.97 13.98 -2.85
CA ASP A 213 2.81 14.57 -3.52
C ASP A 213 3.14 15.92 -4.15
N GLU A 214 3.97 16.73 -3.51
CA GLU A 214 4.43 18.02 -4.05
C GLU A 214 5.43 17.82 -5.21
N ILE A 215 6.28 16.79 -5.13
CA ILE A 215 7.17 16.42 -6.23
C ILE A 215 6.38 15.95 -7.44
N ILE A 216 5.31 15.17 -7.23
CA ILE A 216 4.40 14.73 -8.28
C ILE A 216 3.67 15.93 -8.90
N ASP A 217 3.20 16.84 -8.06
CA ASP A 217 2.54 18.05 -8.53
C ASP A 217 3.50 18.95 -9.33
N ALA A 218 4.73 19.12 -8.84
CA ALA A 218 5.78 19.84 -9.57
C ALA A 218 6.07 19.22 -10.95
N ALA A 219 6.14 17.88 -11.05
CA ALA A 219 6.32 17.19 -12.32
C ALA A 219 5.16 17.48 -13.31
N LYS A 220 3.93 17.54 -12.82
CA LYS A 220 2.76 17.93 -13.63
C LYS A 220 2.78 19.40 -14.09
N HIS A 221 3.65 20.21 -13.47
CA HIS A 221 3.91 21.60 -13.87
C HIS A 221 5.28 21.76 -14.55
N ASP A 222 5.73 20.73 -15.26
CA ASP A 222 6.94 20.72 -16.08
C ASP A 222 8.26 20.97 -15.31
N ASP A 223 8.32 20.63 -14.01
CA ASP A 223 9.58 20.69 -13.25
C ASP A 223 10.50 19.54 -13.64
N ASN A 224 11.60 19.84 -14.33
CA ASN A 224 12.50 18.84 -14.88
C ASN A 224 13.07 17.90 -13.80
N LEU A 225 13.49 18.44 -12.65
CA LEU A 225 14.04 17.62 -11.57
C LEU A 225 13.01 16.58 -11.07
N SER A 226 11.78 17.00 -10.90
CA SER A 226 10.69 16.13 -10.46
C SER A 226 10.38 15.05 -11.49
N ILE A 227 10.32 15.41 -12.77
CA ILE A 227 10.11 14.47 -13.87
C ILE A 227 11.22 13.43 -13.91
N GLU A 228 12.48 13.85 -13.94
CA GLU A 228 13.65 12.95 -14.00
C GLU A 228 13.67 11.94 -12.83
N LEU A 229 13.34 12.38 -11.63
CA LEU A 229 13.34 11.49 -10.45
C LEU A 229 12.21 10.49 -10.48
N ILE A 230 11.02 10.87 -10.95
CA ILE A 230 9.88 9.95 -11.10
C ILE A 230 10.16 8.93 -12.20
N GLU A 231 10.71 9.36 -13.34
CA GLU A 231 11.12 8.47 -14.43
C GLU A 231 12.16 7.45 -13.97
N GLU A 232 13.17 7.89 -13.21
CA GLU A 232 14.21 7.01 -12.65
C GLU A 232 13.61 5.95 -11.72
N VAL A 233 12.67 6.33 -10.86
CA VAL A 233 11.93 5.36 -10.01
C VAL A 233 11.16 4.36 -10.87
N GLY A 234 10.49 4.83 -11.93
CA GLY A 234 9.78 3.97 -12.87
C GLY A 234 10.71 2.97 -13.55
N GLU A 235 11.87 3.43 -14.04
CA GLU A 235 12.87 2.55 -14.67
C GLU A 235 13.40 1.48 -13.69
N LYS A 236 13.75 1.89 -12.47
CA LYS A 236 14.26 0.97 -11.45
C LYS A 236 13.18 -0.05 -11.01
N ALA A 237 11.95 0.39 -10.84
CA ALA A 237 10.82 -0.49 -10.53
C ALA A 237 10.60 -1.51 -11.65
N GLY A 238 10.58 -1.05 -12.90
CA GLY A 238 10.37 -1.91 -14.07
C GLY A 238 11.48 -2.95 -14.24
N LYS A 239 12.73 -2.62 -13.93
CA LYS A 239 13.85 -3.57 -13.93
C LYS A 239 13.67 -4.69 -12.90
N ALA A 240 13.01 -4.41 -11.77
CA ALA A 240 12.80 -5.38 -10.71
C ALA A 240 11.54 -6.26 -10.93
N VAL A 241 10.58 -5.79 -11.73
CA VAL A 241 9.31 -6.51 -11.98
C VAL A 241 9.48 -7.52 -13.10
N ALA A 242 9.81 -8.76 -12.76
CA ALA A 242 10.01 -9.86 -13.71
C ALA A 242 9.27 -11.15 -13.28
N PHE A 243 8.03 -11.02 -12.77
CA PHE A 243 7.27 -12.14 -12.21
C PHE A 243 6.36 -12.85 -13.20
N HIS A 244 6.16 -12.33 -14.40
CA HIS A 244 5.23 -12.86 -15.42
C HIS A 244 3.79 -13.06 -14.92
N PRO A 245 3.16 -12.08 -14.28
CA PRO A 245 1.72 -12.15 -14.01
C PRO A 245 0.93 -11.79 -15.28
N GLU A 246 -0.36 -12.13 -15.31
CA GLU A 246 -1.27 -11.65 -16.37
C GLU A 246 -1.41 -10.12 -16.32
N THR A 247 -1.46 -9.57 -15.11
CA THR A 247 -1.63 -8.12 -14.91
C THR A 247 -0.74 -7.60 -13.79
N VAL A 248 -0.01 -6.52 -14.07
CA VAL A 248 0.67 -5.67 -13.09
C VAL A 248 -0.18 -4.42 -12.85
N ILE A 249 -0.58 -4.22 -11.61
CA ILE A 249 -1.31 -3.02 -11.19
C ILE A 249 -0.37 -2.15 -10.38
N VAL A 250 -0.17 -0.92 -10.81
CA VAL A 250 0.70 0.05 -10.10
C VAL A 250 -0.17 1.00 -9.30
N GLY A 251 0.05 1.04 -8.00
CA GLY A 251 -0.66 1.92 -7.07
C GLY A 251 0.28 2.55 -6.04
N GLY A 252 -0.27 3.26 -5.07
CA GLY A 252 0.46 4.11 -4.14
C GLY A 252 0.58 5.54 -4.64
N GLU A 253 1.15 6.41 -3.82
CA GLU A 253 1.22 7.85 -4.09
C GLU A 253 1.95 8.16 -5.41
N LEU A 254 3.06 7.47 -5.70
CA LEU A 254 3.82 7.67 -6.93
C LEU A 254 3.04 7.30 -8.20
N ALA A 255 2.03 6.44 -8.10
CA ALA A 255 1.16 6.12 -9.24
C ALA A 255 0.34 7.33 -9.74
N GLU A 256 0.16 8.36 -8.90
CA GLU A 256 -0.52 9.60 -9.26
C GLU A 256 0.28 10.45 -10.27
N ALA A 257 1.57 10.14 -10.45
CA ALA A 257 2.40 10.74 -11.51
C ALA A 257 2.03 10.25 -12.92
N GLY A 258 1.17 9.22 -13.03
CA GLY A 258 0.64 8.76 -14.32
C GLY A 258 1.72 8.26 -15.27
N ASP A 259 1.77 8.84 -16.46
CA ASP A 259 2.69 8.42 -17.52
C ASP A 259 4.16 8.72 -17.22
N TYR A 260 4.48 9.71 -16.40
CA TYR A 260 5.86 9.97 -15.95
C TYR A 260 6.46 8.77 -15.21
N LEU A 261 5.65 8.01 -14.50
CA LEU A 261 6.06 6.77 -13.84
C LEU A 261 5.86 5.54 -14.74
N MET A 262 4.70 5.44 -15.38
CA MET A 262 4.25 4.22 -16.04
C MET A 262 5.02 3.93 -17.33
N LEU A 263 5.36 4.93 -18.14
CA LEU A 263 6.09 4.73 -19.40
C LEU A 263 7.51 4.22 -19.16
N PRO A 264 8.34 4.82 -18.28
CA PRO A 264 9.65 4.29 -17.93
C PRO A 264 9.59 2.89 -17.32
N LEU A 265 8.61 2.63 -16.46
CA LEU A 265 8.41 1.30 -15.86
C LEU A 265 8.16 0.24 -16.93
N LYS A 266 7.23 0.48 -17.86
CA LYS A 266 6.94 -0.45 -18.97
C LYS A 266 8.16 -0.63 -19.88
N SER A 267 8.85 0.46 -20.23
CA SER A 267 10.05 0.42 -21.07
C SER A 267 11.15 -0.43 -20.43
N ALA A 268 11.41 -0.23 -19.13
CA ALA A 268 12.39 -1.00 -18.40
C ALA A 268 11.96 -2.48 -18.25
N THR A 269 10.71 -2.76 -17.95
CA THR A 269 10.23 -4.14 -17.89
C THR A 269 10.42 -4.85 -19.24
N ASN A 270 10.10 -4.20 -20.36
CA ASN A 270 10.35 -4.76 -21.70
C ASN A 270 11.83 -5.01 -21.96
N LYS A 271 12.70 -4.09 -21.54
CA LYS A 271 14.16 -4.18 -21.75
C LYS A 271 14.81 -5.31 -20.95
N TYR A 272 14.34 -5.54 -19.72
CA TYR A 272 15.01 -6.43 -18.76
C TYR A 272 14.31 -7.78 -18.56
N SER A 273 13.09 -7.98 -19.08
CA SER A 273 12.41 -9.27 -19.10
C SER A 273 12.50 -9.96 -20.49
N LEU A 274 12.15 -11.24 -20.53
CA LEU A 274 12.03 -11.94 -21.81
C LEU A 274 10.86 -11.34 -22.62
N ASN A 275 11.05 -11.13 -23.91
CA ASN A 275 10.03 -10.53 -24.79
C ASN A 275 8.68 -11.25 -24.76
N LEU A 276 8.68 -12.57 -24.59
CA LEU A 276 7.46 -13.36 -24.47
C LEU A 276 6.70 -12.99 -23.19
N VAL A 277 7.41 -12.87 -22.08
CA VAL A 277 6.86 -12.48 -20.77
C VAL A 277 6.21 -11.11 -20.85
N TYR A 278 6.92 -10.11 -21.39
CA TYR A 278 6.39 -8.75 -21.47
C TYR A 278 5.14 -8.65 -22.35
N LYS A 279 5.09 -9.38 -23.47
CA LYS A 279 3.95 -9.33 -24.42
C LYS A 279 2.64 -9.85 -23.80
N ASP A 280 2.73 -10.80 -22.88
CA ASP A 280 1.56 -11.42 -22.25
C ASP A 280 1.13 -10.69 -20.97
N THR A 281 1.97 -9.78 -20.43
CA THR A 281 1.66 -9.03 -19.22
C THR A 281 0.99 -7.69 -19.53
N LYS A 282 -0.16 -7.44 -18.90
CA LYS A 282 -0.87 -6.16 -18.96
C LYS A 282 -0.40 -5.26 -17.82
N PHE A 283 -0.34 -3.96 -18.08
CA PHE A 283 0.00 -2.94 -17.07
C PHE A 283 -1.11 -1.92 -16.95
N ARG A 284 -1.56 -1.64 -15.74
CA ARG A 284 -2.53 -0.58 -15.46
C ARG A 284 -2.26 0.13 -14.15
N LEU A 285 -2.71 1.37 -14.06
CA LEU A 285 -2.73 2.11 -12.79
C LEU A 285 -3.90 1.61 -11.92
N SER A 286 -3.70 1.66 -10.61
CA SER A 286 -4.76 1.48 -9.61
C SER A 286 -5.87 2.51 -9.83
N LYS A 287 -7.11 2.05 -9.73
CA LYS A 287 -8.30 2.92 -9.86
C LYS A 287 -8.99 3.15 -8.51
N MET A 288 -8.60 2.38 -7.51
CA MET A 288 -9.17 2.45 -6.17
C MET A 288 -8.37 3.43 -5.32
N GLY A 289 -8.96 4.54 -4.95
CA GLY A 289 -8.31 5.61 -4.19
C GLY A 289 -7.87 5.23 -2.76
N LYS A 290 -7.94 6.18 -1.85
CA LYS A 290 -7.41 6.07 -0.48
C LYS A 290 -8.10 5.00 0.37
N THR A 291 -9.32 4.60 0.04
CA THR A 291 -10.11 3.58 0.77
C THR A 291 -9.89 2.15 0.26
N ALA A 292 -9.05 1.94 -0.76
CA ALA A 292 -8.79 0.62 -1.35
C ALA A 292 -8.41 -0.45 -0.33
N SER A 293 -7.57 -0.11 0.65
CA SER A 293 -7.15 -1.06 1.69
C SER A 293 -8.30 -1.46 2.62
N ALA A 294 -9.13 -0.50 3.03
CA ALA A 294 -10.32 -0.77 3.82
C ALA A 294 -11.33 -1.63 3.02
N TRP A 295 -11.52 -1.32 1.73
CA TRP A 295 -12.35 -2.12 0.84
C TRP A 295 -11.87 -3.58 0.75
N GLY A 296 -10.59 -3.80 0.47
CA GLY A 296 -10.02 -5.15 0.40
C GLY A 296 -10.17 -5.93 1.70
N ALA A 297 -9.94 -5.26 2.83
CA ALA A 297 -10.14 -5.87 4.15
C ALA A 297 -11.62 -6.24 4.39
N ALA A 298 -12.57 -5.40 3.96
CA ALA A 298 -14.01 -5.71 4.00
C ALA A 298 -14.35 -6.96 3.16
N MET A 299 -13.81 -7.04 1.95
CA MET A 299 -14.06 -8.19 1.07
C MET A 299 -13.47 -9.50 1.65
N LEU A 300 -12.30 -9.43 2.27
CA LEU A 300 -11.67 -10.58 2.90
C LEU A 300 -12.49 -11.12 4.08
N ILE A 301 -12.93 -10.26 5.01
CA ILE A 301 -13.78 -10.70 6.13
C ILE A 301 -15.15 -11.19 5.64
N ARG A 302 -15.75 -10.52 4.65
CA ARG A 302 -17.00 -10.95 4.03
C ARG A 302 -16.88 -12.38 3.49
N ASN A 303 -15.83 -12.66 2.70
CA ASN A 303 -15.64 -13.98 2.12
C ASN A 303 -15.37 -15.03 3.19
N GLN A 304 -14.65 -14.70 4.24
CA GLN A 304 -14.42 -15.59 5.39
C GLN A 304 -15.73 -15.93 6.12
N VAL A 305 -16.58 -14.94 6.35
CA VAL A 305 -17.88 -15.14 7.04
C VAL A 305 -18.84 -15.96 6.19
N LEU A 306 -18.82 -15.77 4.87
CA LEU A 306 -19.68 -16.49 3.93
C LEU A 306 -19.09 -17.87 3.50
N GLY A 307 -17.90 -18.24 3.97
CA GLY A 307 -17.25 -19.49 3.57
C GLY A 307 -16.85 -19.55 2.09
N LEU A 308 -16.54 -18.41 1.49
CA LEU A 308 -16.14 -18.27 0.06
C LEU A 308 -14.63 -18.27 -0.15
N CYS A 309 -13.81 -18.56 0.87
CA CYS A 309 -12.33 -18.56 0.82
C CYS A 309 -11.79 -19.97 0.54
#